data_9a92eb966ae9e175d92fd592786152ee
#
_entry.id   9a92eb966ae9e175d92fd592786152ee
#
_cell.length_a   1.000
_cell.length_b   1.000
_cell.length_c   1.000
_cell.angle_alpha   90.00
_cell.angle_beta   90.00
_cell.angle_gamma   90.00
#
_symmetry.space_group_name_H-M   'P 1'
#
loop_
_entity.id
_entity.type
_entity.pdbx_description
1 polymer ?
#
loop_
_entity_poly.entity_id
_entity_poly.type
_entity_poly.pdbx_seq_one_letter_code
_entity_poly.pdbx_strand_id
1 'polypeptide(L)'
;MEREDYFFEIDENKSIRKVFVLIIYDIVDNRKRQRFAKWLLGYGVRVQKSAFEAHLRKNKFDKLVKGIPKRIGTQDSVRIYKINGKGQIISWGKDESEESEDIIVI
;
A
#
# COMPACT_ATOMS: atom_id res chain seq x y z
N MET A 1 8.05 -17.96 -8.23
CA MET A 1 8.47 -17.81 -8.13
C MET A 1 8.31 -17.58 -8.46
N GLU A 2 7.85 -17.58 -8.56
CA GLU A 2 8.10 -17.42 -8.59
C GLU A 2 7.78 -16.96 -9.30
N ARG A 3 7.17 -17.03 -9.75
CA ARG A 3 7.39 -16.62 -10.17
C ARG A 3 7.34 -16.38 -10.99
N GLU A 4 6.81 -16.31 -11.22
CA GLU A 4 7.30 -16.03 -11.61
C GLU A 4 7.32 -15.50 -12.25
N ASP A 5 6.80 -15.63 -12.72
CA ASP A 5 7.34 -15.15 -13.11
C ASP A 5 7.47 -14.52 -13.82
N TYR A 6 7.07 -14.45 -14.09
CA TYR A 6 7.75 -13.79 -14.30
C TYR A 6 8.22 -13.35 -14.61
N PHE A 7 8.04 -13.43 -14.89
CA PHE A 7 8.97 -13.06 -14.84
C PHE A 7 9.60 -12.82 -15.06
N PHE A 8 9.81 -12.98 -15.13
CA PHE A 8 10.90 -12.88 -14.95
C PHE A 8 11.60 -12.62 -15.18
N GLU A 9 11.68 -12.44 -15.37
CA GLU A 9 12.54 -12.43 -15.43
C GLU A 9 13.23 -11.88 -15.23
N ILE A 10 13.54 -11.58 -15.12
CA ILE A 10 14.29 -11.27 -15.07
C ILE A 10 14.79 -11.19 -14.29
N ASP A 11 14.85 -11.53 -14.02
CA ASP A 11 15.37 -11.56 -13.00
C ASP A 11 16.64 -11.22 -12.59
N GLU A 12 17.48 -11.13 -13.09
CA GLU A 12 18.73 -10.62 -12.87
C GLU A 12 18.70 -9.22 -12.38
N ASN A 13 17.64 -8.57 -12.54
CA ASN A 13 17.50 -7.21 -12.05
C ASN A 13 16.75 -7.14 -10.76
N LYS A 14 17.08 -8.03 -9.86
CA LYS A 14 16.37 -8.06 -8.60
C LYS A 14 16.51 -6.79 -7.83
N SER A 15 17.64 -6.12 -7.94
CA SER A 15 17.86 -4.92 -7.16
C SER A 15 16.90 -3.81 -7.56
N ILE A 16 16.34 -3.87 -8.75
CA ILE A 16 15.41 -2.84 -9.15
C ILE A 16 13.99 -3.35 -9.26
N ARG A 17 13.77 -4.54 -8.74
CA ARG A 17 12.41 -5.07 -8.72
C ARG A 17 11.54 -4.18 -7.84
N LYS A 18 10.34 -3.94 -8.30
CA LYS A 18 9.45 -3.05 -7.59
C LYS A 18 8.23 -3.77 -7.08
N VAL A 19 7.67 -3.23 -6.02
CA VAL A 19 6.42 -3.67 -5.44
C VAL A 19 5.34 -2.75 -5.97
N PHE A 20 4.29 -3.33 -6.52
CA PHE A 20 3.18 -2.53 -7.03
C PHE A 20 2.06 -2.59 -6.00
N VAL A 21 1.64 -1.44 -5.51
CA VAL A 21 0.65 -1.39 -4.45
C VAL A 21 -0.46 -0.40 -4.75
N LEU A 22 -1.62 -0.71 -4.19
CA LEU A 22 -2.75 0.21 -4.18
C LEU A 22 -2.98 0.57 -2.72
N ILE A 23 -3.03 1.85 -2.42
CA ILE A 23 -3.20 2.34 -1.06
C ILE A 23 -4.55 3.01 -0.97
N ILE A 24 -5.40 2.51 -0.08
CA ILE A 24 -6.73 3.06 0.12
C ILE A 24 -6.84 3.50 1.56
N TYR A 25 -7.38 4.67 1.80
CA TYR A 25 -7.45 5.19 3.15
C TYR A 25 -8.76 5.91 3.42
N ASP A 26 -9.10 5.96 4.70
CA ASP A 26 -10.27 6.66 5.17
C ASP A 26 -9.84 7.40 6.43
N ILE A 27 -9.61 8.69 6.31
CA ILE A 27 -9.13 9.51 7.41
C ILE A 27 -10.17 10.56 7.72
N VAL A 28 -10.61 10.55 8.97
CA VAL A 28 -11.76 11.35 9.38
C VAL A 28 -11.47 12.85 9.37
N ASP A 29 -10.35 13.25 9.93
CA ASP A 29 -10.03 14.66 10.03
C ASP A 29 -9.55 15.22 8.69
N ASN A 30 -10.14 16.31 8.26
CA ASN A 30 -9.87 16.88 6.96
C ASN A 30 -8.42 17.30 6.79
N ARG A 31 -7.85 17.97 7.78
CA ARG A 31 -6.46 18.42 7.67
C ARG A 31 -5.50 17.25 7.64
N LYS A 32 -5.77 16.28 8.50
CA LYS A 32 -4.94 15.10 8.55
C LYS A 32 -5.02 14.34 7.23
N ARG A 33 -6.21 14.27 6.67
CA ARG A 33 -6.41 13.60 5.39
C ARG A 33 -5.61 14.27 4.29
N GLN A 34 -5.63 15.58 4.27
CA GLN A 34 -4.90 16.32 3.26
C GLN A 34 -3.40 16.14 3.41
N ARG A 35 -2.92 16.15 4.64
CA ARG A 35 -1.49 15.94 4.88
C ARG A 35 -1.07 14.54 4.48
N PHE A 36 -1.94 13.57 4.74
CA PHE A 36 -1.65 12.20 4.39
C PHE A 36 -1.56 12.05 2.86
N ALA A 37 -2.49 12.63 2.15
CA ALA A 37 -2.47 12.59 0.70
C ALA A 37 -1.21 13.26 0.16
N LYS A 38 -0.84 14.39 0.73
CA LYS A 38 0.34 15.08 0.30
C LYS A 38 1.59 14.22 0.53
N TRP A 39 1.65 13.56 1.66
CA TRP A 39 2.76 12.68 1.96
C TRP A 39 2.83 11.53 0.97
N LEU A 40 1.68 10.97 0.61
CA LEU A 40 1.63 9.86 -0.33
C LEU A 40 2.09 10.25 -1.73
N LEU A 41 1.99 11.52 -2.09
CA LEU A 41 2.48 11.97 -3.38
C LEU A 41 3.97 11.74 -3.54
N GLY A 42 4.70 11.60 -2.46
CA GLY A 42 6.11 11.25 -2.53
C GLY A 42 6.35 9.79 -2.83
N TYR A 43 5.30 8.98 -2.86
CA TYR A 43 5.43 7.55 -3.11
C TYR A 43 4.73 7.11 -4.39
N GLY A 44 3.65 7.77 -4.77
CA GLY A 44 2.90 7.31 -5.92
C GLY A 44 1.99 8.37 -6.48
N VAL A 45 1.01 7.94 -7.26
CA VAL A 45 0.09 8.85 -7.91
C VAL A 45 -1.32 8.60 -7.42
N ARG A 46 -2.08 9.66 -7.32
CA ARG A 46 -3.45 9.59 -6.87
C ARG A 46 -4.34 9.11 -8.01
N VAL A 47 -5.10 8.06 -7.77
CA VAL A 47 -5.98 7.52 -8.80
C VAL A 47 -7.44 7.72 -8.47
N GLN A 48 -7.75 7.91 -7.19
CA GLN A 48 -9.08 8.23 -6.73
C GLN A 48 -8.93 9.16 -5.54
N LYS A 49 -10.04 9.70 -5.08
CA LYS A 49 -10.05 10.62 -3.99
C LYS A 49 -9.23 10.13 -2.80
N SER A 50 -9.39 8.89 -2.44
CA SER A 50 -8.69 8.31 -1.30
C SER A 50 -7.94 7.06 -1.69
N ALA A 51 -7.35 7.07 -2.88
CA ALA A 51 -6.61 5.92 -3.36
C ALA A 51 -5.40 6.35 -4.17
N PHE A 52 -4.28 5.69 -3.92
CA PHE A 52 -3.03 5.94 -4.62
C PHE A 52 -2.48 4.64 -5.15
N GLU A 53 -1.79 4.72 -6.26
CA GLU A 53 -1.02 3.60 -6.79
C GLU A 53 0.45 3.95 -6.70
N ALA A 54 1.27 2.96 -6.42
CA ALA A 54 2.71 3.19 -6.31
C ALA A 54 3.48 1.98 -6.78
N HIS A 55 4.61 2.24 -7.43
CA HIS A 55 5.58 1.22 -7.80
C HIS A 55 6.84 1.53 -7.02
N LEU A 56 7.16 0.71 -6.03
CA LEU A 56 8.19 1.06 -5.07
C LEU A 56 9.25 -0.02 -4.98
N ARG A 57 10.49 0.40 -4.85
CA ARG A 57 11.54 -0.53 -4.48
C ARG A 57 11.30 -0.94 -3.04
N LYS A 58 11.85 -2.07 -2.68
CA LYS A 58 11.58 -2.65 -1.38
C LYS A 58 11.87 -1.69 -0.23
N ASN A 59 12.99 -1.00 -0.28
CA ASN A 59 13.33 -0.10 0.81
C ASN A 59 12.33 1.06 0.93
N LYS A 60 11.84 1.54 -0.21
CA LYS A 60 10.87 2.61 -0.19
C LYS A 60 9.51 2.10 0.31
N PHE A 61 9.16 0.89 -0.08
CA PHE A 61 7.95 0.26 0.41
C PHE A 61 7.99 0.11 1.93
N ASP A 62 9.13 -0.35 2.44
CA ASP A 62 9.27 -0.51 3.89
C ASP A 62 9.14 0.84 4.60
N LYS A 63 9.66 1.88 3.99
CA LYS A 63 9.56 3.22 4.56
C LYS A 63 8.11 3.69 4.59
N LEU A 64 7.38 3.41 3.52
CA LEU A 64 5.96 3.74 3.46
C LEU A 64 5.21 3.04 4.58
N VAL A 65 5.41 1.74 4.70
CA VAL A 65 4.72 0.95 5.71
C VAL A 65 5.02 1.46 7.11
N LYS A 66 6.26 1.79 7.39
CA LYS A 66 6.63 2.29 8.71
C LYS A 66 6.09 3.68 8.98
N GLY A 67 5.88 4.45 7.93
CA GLY A 67 5.42 5.82 8.10
C GLY A 67 3.94 5.98 8.31
N ILE A 68 3.15 4.98 7.95
CA ILE A 68 1.70 5.10 8.04
C ILE A 68 1.17 5.24 9.46
N PRO A 69 1.55 4.37 10.41
CA PRO A 69 0.93 4.46 11.75
C PRO A 69 1.20 5.77 12.46
N LYS A 70 2.23 6.47 12.08
CA LYS A 70 2.51 7.77 12.69
C LYS A 70 1.57 8.86 12.22
N ARG A 71 0.86 8.62 11.14
CA ARG A 71 0.08 9.66 10.48
C ARG A 71 -1.42 9.47 10.57
N ILE A 72 -1.86 8.43 11.27
CA ILE A 72 -3.29 8.18 11.37
C ILE A 72 -3.68 8.06 12.83
N GLY A 73 -4.96 8.24 13.08
CA GLY A 73 -5.52 8.15 14.42
C GLY A 73 -6.38 6.92 14.58
N THR A 74 -7.00 6.80 15.73
CA THR A 74 -7.76 5.61 16.08
C THR A 74 -9.04 5.46 15.26
N GLN A 75 -9.53 6.54 14.68
CA GLN A 75 -10.74 6.49 13.86
C GLN A 75 -10.44 6.33 12.40
N ASP A 76 -9.17 6.28 12.05
CA ASP A 76 -8.75 6.23 10.66
C ASP A 76 -8.40 4.82 10.24
N SER A 77 -8.38 4.58 8.93
CA SER A 77 -7.94 3.29 8.42
C SER A 77 -7.14 3.48 7.15
N VAL A 78 -6.19 2.57 6.94
CA VAL A 78 -5.39 2.55 5.72
C VAL A 78 -5.19 1.09 5.35
N ARG A 79 -5.30 0.80 4.06
CA ARG A 79 -5.02 -0.52 3.54
C ARG A 79 -4.09 -0.42 2.36
N ILE A 80 -3.13 -1.32 2.32
CA ILE A 80 -2.25 -1.46 1.17
C ILE A 80 -2.48 -2.83 0.57
N TYR A 81 -2.81 -2.84 -0.70
CA TYR A 81 -2.98 -4.06 -1.46
C TYR A 81 -1.76 -4.22 -2.34
N LYS A 82 -0.97 -5.24 -2.05
CA LYS A 82 0.18 -5.55 -2.88
C LYS A 82 -0.32 -6.38 -4.05
N ILE A 83 -0.14 -5.87 -5.24
CA ILE A 83 -0.80 -6.42 -6.40
C ILE A 83 0.05 -7.40 -7.17
N ASN A 84 1.35 -7.21 -7.17
CA ASN A 84 2.20 -8.12 -7.91
C ASN A 84 2.85 -9.14 -6.97
N GLY A 85 3.36 -10.19 -7.52
CA GLY A 85 3.92 -11.27 -6.75
C GLY A 85 2.81 -11.98 -6.01
N LYS A 86 3.08 -12.39 -4.78
CA LYS A 86 2.04 -12.96 -3.95
C LYS A 86 1.19 -11.84 -3.43
N GLY A 87 -0.08 -11.98 -3.54
CA GLY A 87 -0.99 -10.96 -3.03
C GLY A 87 -0.84 -10.82 -1.54
N GLN A 88 -0.98 -9.60 -1.06
CA GLN A 88 -0.83 -9.31 0.35
C GLN A 88 -1.63 -8.07 0.68
N ILE A 89 -2.30 -8.09 1.81
CA ILE A 89 -3.04 -6.91 2.27
C ILE A 89 -2.51 -6.55 3.63
N ILE A 90 -2.09 -5.31 3.80
CA ILE A 90 -1.64 -4.78 5.07
C ILE A 90 -2.63 -3.71 5.47
N SER A 91 -3.15 -3.76 6.66
CA SER A 91 -4.11 -2.77 7.08
C SER A 91 -3.80 -2.24 8.47
N TRP A 92 -4.17 -1.02 8.69
CA TRP A 92 -4.02 -0.33 9.96
C TRP A 92 -5.33 0.34 10.30
N GLY A 93 -5.57 0.49 11.59
CA GLY A 93 -6.63 1.37 12.02
C GLY A 93 -7.90 0.65 12.37
N LYS A 94 -9.01 1.33 12.13
CA LYS A 94 -10.29 0.87 12.55
C LYS A 94 -10.54 -0.54 12.07
N ASP A 95 -11.02 -1.36 12.97
CA ASP A 95 -11.12 -2.78 12.74
C ASP A 95 -12.30 -3.19 11.92
N GLU A 96 -12.05 -3.93 10.86
CA GLU A 96 -13.09 -4.53 10.05
C GLU A 96 -12.62 -5.88 9.66
N SER A 97 -12.01 -6.55 10.58
CA SER A 97 -11.28 -7.75 10.27
C SER A 97 -12.12 -8.87 9.71
N GLU A 98 -13.34 -9.03 10.19
CA GLU A 98 -14.13 -10.13 9.70
C GLU A 98 -14.40 -9.99 8.23
N GLU A 99 -14.68 -8.80 7.81
CA GLU A 99 -14.98 -8.58 6.42
C GLU A 99 -13.75 -8.70 5.58
N SER A 100 -12.65 -8.31 6.13
CA SER A 100 -11.42 -8.38 5.39
C SER A 100 -11.06 -9.76 5.03
N GLU A 101 -11.29 -10.67 5.92
CA GLU A 101 -10.92 -12.03 5.66
C GLU A 101 -11.59 -12.58 4.46
N ASP A 102 -12.82 -12.18 4.25
CA ASP A 102 -13.55 -12.70 3.13
C ASP A 102 -13.07 -12.18 1.83
N ILE A 103 -12.39 -11.11 1.85
CA ILE A 103 -11.99 -10.48 0.64
C ILE A 103 -10.66 -10.89 0.15
N ILE A 104 -9.87 -11.39 1.01
CA ILE A 104 -8.54 -11.72 0.64
C ILE A 104 -8.53 -12.94 -0.15
N VAL A 105 -8.59 -12.83 -1.36
CA VAL A 105 -8.59 -13.94 -2.15
C VAL A 105 -7.62 -13.83 -3.19
N ILE A 106 -6.86 -12.97 -3.15
CA ILE A 106 -5.97 -12.75 -4.20
C ILE A 106 -4.78 -13.64 -4.16
#